data_0fc59a8a25fbad300908136a69318def
#
_entry.id   0fc59a8a25fbad300908136a69318def
#
_cell.length_a   1.000
_cell.length_b   1.000
_cell.length_c   1.000
_cell.angle_alpha   90.00
_cell.angle_beta   90.00
_cell.angle_gamma   90.00
#
_symmetry.space_group_name_H-M   'P 1'
#
loop_
_entity.id
_entity.type
_entity.pdbx_description
1 polymer ?
#
loop_
_entity_poly.entity_id
_entity_poly.type
_entity_poly.pdbx_seq_one_letter_code
_entity_poly.pdbx_strand_id
1 'polypeptide(L)'
;MEGWAVLEQAAELTRSGQAFALATVVWRQGPSSGQQGSRAIITESGELHGWIGGACAEPVVIREARQVITEGVSRLLFLGTPEQFASTGQFASTGQFGAAVPDGMTVVPISCQSEGALQVFIEPVLPAPHLVVVGRSPMANTLADLARALGWRAALIDGPDFSATDADGRSMVVVATQGHGDEEAVQQAIAARPAYLGLVGSSRRGASVLGYLADRGVPQDQLDRVRVPVGLDLGRTSHREIAVAILAELVQLRASGVLARAASPAEAGNAVQAGSTVQAGSTGEAGSTGEAVDPVCGMTVAAGPSSYPLEHGGVTYYFCRAGCRREFEKDPAAYVKKETRC
;
A
#
# COMPACT_ATOMS: atom_id res chain seq x y z
N MET A 1 1.50 -25.63 -21.09
CA MET A 1 2.21 -26.10 -19.88
C MET A 1 1.16 -26.75 -19.00
N GLU A 2 1.35 -28.00 -18.60
CA GLU A 2 0.39 -28.69 -17.75
C GLU A 2 0.34 -28.05 -16.36
N GLY A 3 -0.80 -28.14 -15.67
CA GLY A 3 -1.01 -27.47 -14.38
C GLY A 3 0.05 -27.78 -13.31
N TRP A 4 0.70 -28.94 -13.39
CA TRP A 4 1.80 -29.32 -12.50
C TRP A 4 3.03 -28.40 -12.67
N ALA A 5 3.46 -28.11 -13.89
CA ALA A 5 4.63 -27.27 -14.16
C ALA A 5 4.42 -25.81 -13.65
N VAL A 6 3.19 -25.31 -13.65
CA VAL A 6 2.87 -24.01 -13.04
C VAL A 6 3.08 -24.03 -11.53
N LEU A 7 2.68 -25.12 -10.84
CA LEU A 7 2.88 -25.26 -9.39
C LEU A 7 4.36 -25.44 -9.02
N GLU A 8 5.14 -26.17 -9.82
CA GLU A 8 6.59 -26.29 -9.62
C GLU A 8 7.28 -24.93 -9.75
N GLN A 9 6.93 -24.16 -10.77
CA GLN A 9 7.44 -22.80 -10.97
C GLN A 9 7.04 -21.87 -9.82
N ALA A 10 5.80 -21.96 -9.32
CA ALA A 10 5.34 -21.20 -8.15
C ALA A 10 6.18 -21.51 -6.91
N ALA A 11 6.45 -22.81 -6.67
CA ALA A 11 7.29 -23.24 -5.55
C ALA A 11 8.73 -22.73 -5.66
N GLU A 12 9.30 -22.67 -6.87
CA GLU A 12 10.64 -22.12 -7.10
C GLU A 12 10.70 -20.63 -6.82
N LEU A 13 9.75 -19.85 -7.36
CA LEU A 13 9.66 -18.41 -7.12
C LEU A 13 9.44 -18.11 -5.64
N THR A 14 8.62 -18.90 -4.95
CA THR A 14 8.41 -18.76 -3.49
C THR A 14 9.70 -19.02 -2.72
N ARG A 15 10.46 -20.07 -3.07
CA ARG A 15 11.74 -20.39 -2.42
C ARG A 15 12.81 -19.33 -2.66
N SER A 16 12.82 -18.73 -3.85
CA SER A 16 13.75 -17.64 -4.19
C SER A 16 13.30 -16.28 -3.67
N GLY A 17 12.14 -16.20 -2.99
CA GLY A 17 11.62 -14.95 -2.42
C GLY A 17 11.18 -13.94 -3.48
N GLN A 18 10.81 -14.39 -4.67
CA GLN A 18 10.30 -13.53 -5.73
C GLN A 18 8.79 -13.37 -5.61
N ALA A 19 8.30 -12.15 -5.80
CA ALA A 19 6.87 -11.89 -5.87
C ALA A 19 6.32 -12.26 -7.24
N PHE A 20 5.13 -12.84 -7.25
CA PHE A 20 4.39 -13.15 -8.47
C PHE A 20 2.89 -13.12 -8.20
N ALA A 21 2.08 -13.14 -9.25
CA ALA A 21 0.65 -13.38 -9.16
C ALA A 21 0.32 -14.73 -9.77
N LEU A 22 -0.59 -15.47 -9.12
CA LEU A 22 -1.17 -16.69 -9.66
C LEU A 22 -2.55 -16.33 -10.24
N ALA A 23 -2.71 -16.48 -11.55
CA ALA A 23 -3.97 -16.29 -12.24
C ALA A 23 -4.64 -17.65 -12.50
N THR A 24 -5.93 -17.77 -12.18
CA THR A 24 -6.71 -19.00 -12.39
C THR A 24 -8.01 -18.66 -13.11
N VAL A 25 -8.30 -19.34 -14.21
CA VAL A 25 -9.60 -19.25 -14.89
C VAL A 25 -10.64 -19.99 -14.06
N VAL A 26 -11.58 -19.26 -13.46
CA VAL A 26 -12.60 -19.83 -12.58
C VAL A 26 -13.93 -20.07 -13.29
N TRP A 27 -14.17 -19.40 -14.42
CA TRP A 27 -15.37 -19.55 -15.22
C TRP A 27 -15.13 -19.14 -16.68
N ARG A 28 -15.89 -19.72 -17.60
CA ARG A 28 -15.90 -19.35 -19.03
C ARG A 28 -17.29 -19.48 -19.65
N GLN A 29 -17.54 -18.71 -20.68
CA GLN A 29 -18.71 -18.79 -21.55
C GLN A 29 -18.30 -18.71 -23.02
N GLY A 30 -18.95 -19.49 -23.86
CA GLY A 30 -18.68 -19.49 -25.30
C GLY A 30 -17.33 -20.07 -25.70
N PRO A 31 -16.94 -19.92 -26.94
CA PRO A 31 -15.63 -20.40 -27.45
C PRO A 31 -14.51 -19.51 -26.90
N SER A 32 -13.75 -20.05 -25.98
CA SER A 32 -12.58 -19.42 -25.39
C SER A 32 -11.43 -20.44 -25.36
N SER A 33 -10.22 -19.98 -25.63
CA SER A 33 -9.01 -20.80 -25.53
C SER A 33 -8.60 -21.07 -24.07
N GLY A 34 -9.00 -20.21 -23.12
CA GLY A 34 -8.86 -20.48 -21.68
C GLY A 34 -9.88 -21.50 -21.21
N GLN A 35 -9.45 -22.48 -20.43
CA GLN A 35 -10.32 -23.50 -19.87
C GLN A 35 -10.45 -23.26 -18.36
N GLN A 36 -11.62 -23.62 -17.79
CA GLN A 36 -11.79 -23.58 -16.35
C GLN A 36 -10.73 -24.44 -15.66
N GLY A 37 -10.05 -23.88 -14.66
CA GLY A 37 -8.90 -24.47 -14.00
C GLY A 37 -7.56 -24.22 -14.68
N SER A 38 -7.52 -23.59 -15.88
CA SER A 38 -6.25 -23.10 -16.46
C SER A 38 -5.58 -22.12 -15.53
N ARG A 39 -4.25 -22.21 -15.42
CA ARG A 39 -3.45 -21.36 -14.52
C ARG A 39 -2.24 -20.78 -15.22
N ALA A 40 -1.85 -19.61 -14.79
CA ALA A 40 -0.57 -19.01 -15.15
C ALA A 40 0.02 -18.24 -13.96
N ILE A 41 1.33 -18.18 -13.91
CA ILE A 41 2.09 -17.28 -13.07
C ILE A 41 2.45 -16.06 -13.88
N ILE A 42 2.33 -14.88 -13.28
CA ILE A 42 2.79 -13.62 -13.84
C ILE A 42 3.79 -13.01 -12.86
N THR A 43 5.02 -12.76 -13.33
CA THR A 43 6.07 -12.13 -12.53
C THR A 43 5.90 -10.61 -12.48
N GLU A 44 6.64 -9.93 -11.61
CA GLU A 44 6.68 -8.45 -11.57
C GLU A 44 7.14 -7.82 -12.89
N SER A 45 8.03 -8.51 -13.62
CA SER A 45 8.46 -8.09 -14.97
C SER A 45 7.35 -8.23 -16.01
N GLY A 46 6.29 -9.00 -15.71
CA GLY A 46 5.20 -9.30 -16.64
C GLY A 46 5.44 -10.56 -17.48
N GLU A 47 6.43 -11.39 -17.11
CA GLU A 47 6.63 -12.69 -17.75
C GLU A 47 5.52 -13.64 -17.32
N LEU A 48 4.90 -14.33 -18.31
CA LEU A 48 3.81 -15.27 -18.08
C LEU A 48 4.29 -16.71 -18.29
N HIS A 49 4.10 -17.53 -17.25
CA HIS A 49 4.37 -18.97 -17.28
C HIS A 49 3.06 -19.73 -17.07
N GLY A 50 2.61 -20.46 -18.07
CA GLY A 50 1.36 -21.20 -18.05
C GLY A 50 0.41 -20.77 -19.15
N TRP A 51 -0.91 -20.90 -18.93
CA TRP A 51 -1.91 -20.58 -19.93
C TRP A 51 -3.24 -20.18 -19.26
N ILE A 52 -3.79 -19.04 -19.66
CA ILE A 52 -5.06 -18.50 -19.14
C ILE A 52 -6.06 -18.14 -20.25
N GLY A 53 -5.61 -18.12 -21.50
CA GLY A 53 -6.44 -17.74 -22.64
C GLY A 53 -5.60 -17.22 -23.81
N GLY A 54 -6.25 -16.79 -24.87
CA GLY A 54 -5.59 -16.28 -26.06
C GLY A 54 -5.18 -14.81 -25.97
N ALA A 55 -4.68 -14.30 -27.11
CA ALA A 55 -4.09 -12.97 -27.27
C ALA A 55 -4.95 -11.78 -26.77
N CYS A 56 -6.26 -11.92 -26.66
CA CYS A 56 -7.13 -10.85 -26.14
C CYS A 56 -7.12 -10.78 -24.60
N ALA A 57 -7.03 -11.92 -23.91
CA ALA A 57 -7.07 -11.98 -22.46
C ALA A 57 -5.69 -11.76 -21.80
N GLU A 58 -4.65 -12.30 -22.40
CA GLU A 58 -3.30 -12.34 -21.84
C GLU A 58 -2.73 -10.96 -21.48
N PRO A 59 -2.73 -9.93 -22.36
CA PRO A 59 -2.19 -8.61 -22.00
C PRO A 59 -2.95 -7.94 -20.85
N VAL A 60 -4.26 -8.17 -20.78
CA VAL A 60 -5.10 -7.63 -19.71
C VAL A 60 -4.75 -8.28 -18.39
N VAL A 61 -4.66 -9.62 -18.36
CA VAL A 61 -4.33 -10.36 -17.14
C VAL A 61 -2.91 -10.02 -16.67
N ILE A 62 -1.93 -9.87 -17.55
CA ILE A 62 -0.57 -9.44 -17.21
C ILE A 62 -0.59 -8.06 -16.54
N ARG A 63 -1.30 -7.09 -17.12
CA ARG A 63 -1.40 -5.74 -16.55
C ARG A 63 -2.03 -5.77 -15.15
N GLU A 64 -3.17 -6.43 -15.01
CA GLU A 64 -3.89 -6.52 -13.74
C GLU A 64 -3.09 -7.32 -12.69
N ALA A 65 -2.39 -8.39 -13.10
CA ALA A 65 -1.53 -9.19 -12.23
C ALA A 65 -0.39 -8.37 -11.63
N ARG A 66 0.26 -7.52 -12.43
CA ARG A 66 1.30 -6.60 -11.93
C ARG A 66 0.75 -5.61 -10.90
N GLN A 67 -0.48 -5.15 -11.12
CA GLN A 67 -1.16 -4.27 -10.17
C GLN A 67 -1.49 -5.00 -8.86
N VAL A 68 -2.00 -6.23 -8.96
CA VAL A 68 -2.28 -7.12 -7.83
C VAL A 68 -1.01 -7.40 -7.00
N ILE A 69 0.14 -7.62 -7.65
CA ILE A 69 1.43 -7.79 -6.94
C ILE A 69 1.79 -6.51 -6.18
N THR A 70 1.64 -5.35 -6.82
CA THR A 70 1.98 -4.05 -6.22
C THR A 70 1.07 -3.68 -5.06
N GLU A 71 -0.24 -3.94 -5.20
CA GLU A 71 -1.25 -3.61 -4.19
C GLU A 71 -1.34 -4.65 -3.06
N GLY A 72 -0.89 -5.88 -3.32
CA GLY A 72 -0.98 -7.00 -2.39
C GLY A 72 -2.41 -7.49 -2.14
N VAL A 73 -3.35 -7.18 -3.04
CA VAL A 73 -4.78 -7.49 -2.91
C VAL A 73 -5.25 -8.33 -4.09
N SER A 74 -5.89 -9.46 -3.81
CA SER A 74 -6.46 -10.34 -4.83
C SER A 74 -7.58 -9.66 -5.60
N ARG A 75 -7.74 -10.02 -6.88
CA ARG A 75 -8.73 -9.42 -7.76
C ARG A 75 -9.43 -10.49 -8.61
N LEU A 76 -10.73 -10.36 -8.78
CA LEU A 76 -11.50 -11.15 -9.72
C LEU A 76 -11.75 -10.31 -10.98
N LEU A 77 -11.29 -10.78 -12.14
CA LEU A 77 -11.54 -10.13 -13.41
C LEU A 77 -12.68 -10.81 -14.14
N PHE A 78 -13.57 -10.03 -14.74
CA PHE A 78 -14.45 -10.47 -15.81
C PHE A 78 -13.94 -9.88 -17.13
N LEU A 79 -13.62 -10.74 -18.07
CA LEU A 79 -13.14 -10.40 -19.41
C LEU A 79 -14.22 -10.77 -20.42
N GLY A 80 -14.89 -9.78 -21.01
CA GLY A 80 -16.01 -9.97 -21.91
C GLY A 80 -16.73 -8.67 -22.19
N THR A 81 -17.90 -8.73 -22.88
CA THR A 81 -18.73 -7.56 -23.09
C THR A 81 -19.61 -7.25 -21.88
N PRO A 82 -20.11 -6.01 -21.73
CA PRO A 82 -21.06 -5.67 -20.66
C PRO A 82 -22.34 -6.52 -20.70
N GLU A 83 -22.81 -6.90 -21.90
CA GLU A 83 -23.99 -7.73 -22.09
C GLU A 83 -23.73 -9.16 -21.62
N GLN A 84 -22.53 -9.71 -21.86
CA GLN A 84 -22.13 -11.02 -21.36
C GLN A 84 -22.04 -11.01 -19.84
N PHE A 85 -21.51 -9.94 -19.25
CA PHE A 85 -21.50 -9.78 -17.79
C PHE A 85 -22.91 -9.78 -17.21
N ALA A 86 -23.83 -9.01 -17.79
CA ALA A 86 -25.22 -8.95 -17.35
C ALA A 86 -25.93 -10.32 -17.49
N SER A 87 -25.57 -11.12 -18.49
CA SER A 87 -26.17 -12.44 -18.76
C SER A 87 -25.72 -13.55 -17.80
N THR A 88 -24.65 -13.34 -16.99
CA THR A 88 -24.18 -14.38 -16.05
C THR A 88 -25.18 -14.72 -14.96
N GLY A 89 -26.20 -13.89 -14.75
CA GLY A 89 -27.23 -14.11 -13.74
C GLY A 89 -26.74 -14.04 -12.29
N GLN A 90 -25.44 -13.97 -12.08
CA GLN A 90 -24.85 -13.92 -10.73
C GLN A 90 -25.17 -12.61 -9.99
N PHE A 91 -25.63 -11.58 -10.72
CA PHE A 91 -25.89 -10.24 -10.19
C PHE A 91 -27.24 -9.66 -10.62
N ALA A 92 -28.16 -10.49 -11.06
CA ALA A 92 -29.45 -10.10 -11.64
C ALA A 92 -30.52 -9.64 -10.62
N SER A 93 -30.17 -9.37 -9.36
CA SER A 93 -31.17 -9.12 -8.30
C SER A 93 -31.39 -7.65 -7.91
N THR A 94 -30.82 -6.69 -8.60
CA THR A 94 -31.16 -5.27 -8.39
C THR A 94 -31.63 -4.63 -9.70
N GLY A 95 -32.95 -4.76 -9.93
CA GLY A 95 -33.60 -4.10 -11.06
C GLY A 95 -33.36 -2.60 -11.06
N GLN A 96 -33.07 -2.08 -12.24
CA GLN A 96 -33.23 -0.75 -12.79
C GLN A 96 -31.98 0.00 -13.26
N PHE A 97 -30.78 -0.29 -12.83
CA PHE A 97 -29.57 0.29 -13.46
C PHE A 97 -28.43 -0.72 -13.38
N GLY A 98 -27.84 -1.07 -14.52
CA GLY A 98 -26.76 -1.98 -14.78
C GLY A 98 -26.15 -2.73 -13.59
N ALA A 99 -26.01 -4.04 -13.66
CA ALA A 99 -25.53 -4.88 -12.57
C ALA A 99 -24.34 -4.21 -11.85
N ALA A 100 -24.52 -3.90 -10.56
CA ALA A 100 -23.43 -3.32 -9.78
C ALA A 100 -22.30 -4.33 -9.73
N VAL A 101 -21.09 -3.89 -10.11
CA VAL A 101 -19.89 -4.73 -10.04
C VAL A 101 -19.59 -4.96 -8.55
N PRO A 102 -19.49 -6.20 -8.06
CA PRO A 102 -19.16 -6.47 -6.66
C PRO A 102 -17.80 -5.89 -6.27
N ASP A 103 -17.66 -5.57 -4.99
CA ASP A 103 -16.35 -5.17 -4.44
C ASP A 103 -15.32 -6.27 -4.70
N GLY A 104 -14.14 -5.87 -5.19
CA GLY A 104 -13.06 -6.80 -5.55
C GLY A 104 -13.17 -7.44 -6.94
N MET A 105 -14.22 -7.11 -7.73
CA MET A 105 -14.31 -7.52 -9.13
C MET A 105 -14.04 -6.34 -10.06
N THR A 106 -13.31 -6.61 -11.13
CA THR A 106 -13.05 -5.66 -12.22
C THR A 106 -13.60 -6.22 -13.52
N VAL A 107 -14.50 -5.46 -14.17
CA VAL A 107 -15.00 -5.80 -15.50
C VAL A 107 -14.14 -5.10 -16.55
N VAL A 108 -13.47 -5.87 -17.38
CA VAL A 108 -12.65 -5.35 -18.48
C VAL A 108 -13.31 -5.75 -19.81
N PRO A 109 -13.83 -4.77 -20.57
CA PRO A 109 -14.40 -5.06 -21.87
C PRO A 109 -13.30 -5.55 -22.82
N ILE A 110 -13.49 -6.75 -23.37
CA ILE A 110 -12.67 -7.28 -24.45
C ILE A 110 -13.58 -7.63 -25.62
N SER A 111 -13.22 -7.16 -26.82
CA SER A 111 -13.87 -7.59 -28.06
C SER A 111 -13.06 -8.75 -28.64
N CYS A 112 -13.51 -9.96 -28.39
CA CYS A 112 -12.93 -11.16 -28.97
C CYS A 112 -13.74 -11.58 -30.18
N GLN A 113 -13.10 -11.89 -31.31
CA GLN A 113 -13.81 -12.43 -32.49
C GLN A 113 -14.53 -13.75 -32.19
N SER A 114 -14.14 -14.43 -31.12
CA SER A 114 -14.75 -15.67 -30.67
C SER A 114 -15.98 -15.49 -29.78
N GLU A 115 -16.34 -14.25 -29.41
CA GLU A 115 -17.47 -13.93 -28.52
C GLU A 115 -17.45 -14.69 -27.18
N GLY A 116 -16.29 -15.16 -26.74
CA GLY A 116 -16.11 -15.85 -25.45
C GLY A 116 -15.89 -14.86 -24.30
N ALA A 117 -16.34 -15.24 -23.10
CA ALA A 117 -16.06 -14.53 -21.85
C ALA A 117 -15.35 -15.42 -20.84
N LEU A 118 -14.53 -14.80 -19.99
CA LEU A 118 -13.76 -15.48 -18.94
C LEU A 118 -13.90 -14.73 -17.61
N GLN A 119 -13.90 -15.49 -16.50
CA GLN A 119 -13.55 -14.94 -15.21
C GLN A 119 -12.20 -15.49 -14.77
N VAL A 120 -11.31 -14.60 -14.35
CA VAL A 120 -9.95 -14.93 -13.92
C VAL A 120 -9.76 -14.38 -12.52
N PHE A 121 -9.48 -15.27 -11.56
CA PHE A 121 -9.08 -14.89 -10.24
C PHE A 121 -7.56 -14.72 -10.22
N ILE A 122 -7.09 -13.58 -9.73
CA ILE A 122 -5.67 -13.24 -9.62
C ILE A 122 -5.36 -13.01 -8.15
N GLU A 123 -4.43 -13.79 -7.63
CA GLU A 123 -3.97 -13.68 -6.25
C GLU A 123 -2.47 -13.36 -6.21
N PRO A 124 -2.03 -12.40 -5.35
CA PRO A 124 -0.61 -12.12 -5.17
C PRO A 124 0.04 -13.17 -4.28
N VAL A 125 1.21 -13.64 -4.66
CA VAL A 125 2.09 -14.44 -3.83
C VAL A 125 3.32 -13.60 -3.52
N LEU A 126 3.34 -13.03 -2.33
CA LEU A 126 4.38 -12.10 -1.91
C LEU A 126 5.35 -12.79 -0.95
N PRO A 127 6.63 -12.45 -0.99
CA PRO A 127 7.58 -12.95 -0.01
C PRO A 127 7.20 -12.48 1.41
N ALA A 128 7.58 -13.27 2.40
CA ALA A 128 7.40 -12.88 3.79
C ALA A 128 8.09 -11.52 4.06
N PRO A 129 7.44 -10.60 4.76
CA PRO A 129 8.02 -9.30 5.09
C PRO A 129 9.38 -9.46 5.74
N HIS A 130 10.35 -8.62 5.38
CA HIS A 130 11.70 -8.66 5.92
C HIS A 130 11.91 -7.46 6.86
N LEU A 131 12.14 -7.75 8.13
CA LEU A 131 12.45 -6.77 9.17
C LEU A 131 13.91 -6.92 9.61
N VAL A 132 14.69 -5.86 9.49
CA VAL A 132 16.06 -5.77 10.03
C VAL A 132 16.03 -4.86 11.25
N VAL A 133 16.34 -5.40 12.41
CA VAL A 133 16.44 -4.65 13.66
C VAL A 133 17.93 -4.48 14.00
N VAL A 134 18.38 -3.24 14.06
CA VAL A 134 19.78 -2.91 14.31
C VAL A 134 19.94 -2.50 15.77
N GLY A 135 20.62 -3.32 16.57
CA GLY A 135 20.88 -3.07 17.99
C GLY A 135 20.68 -4.30 18.89
N ARG A 136 21.02 -4.20 20.16
CA ARG A 136 21.02 -5.29 21.15
C ARG A 136 20.09 -5.07 22.34
N SER A 137 19.23 -4.06 22.29
CA SER A 137 18.36 -3.73 23.43
C SER A 137 17.31 -4.82 23.67
N PRO A 138 16.77 -4.95 24.91
CA PRO A 138 15.64 -5.84 25.17
C PRO A 138 14.43 -5.57 24.27
N MET A 139 14.22 -4.30 23.87
CA MET A 139 13.18 -3.91 22.93
C MET A 139 13.48 -4.48 21.52
N ALA A 140 14.73 -4.36 21.05
CA ALA A 140 15.14 -4.88 19.73
C ALA A 140 14.93 -6.41 19.64
N ASN A 141 15.33 -7.15 20.67
CA ASN A 141 15.07 -8.59 20.77
C ASN A 141 13.56 -8.89 20.70
N THR A 142 12.77 -8.21 21.55
CA THR A 142 11.31 -8.40 21.58
C THR A 142 10.68 -8.10 20.21
N LEU A 143 11.10 -7.04 19.51
CA LEU A 143 10.59 -6.67 18.19
C LEU A 143 10.89 -7.77 17.16
N ALA A 144 12.11 -8.27 17.11
CA ALA A 144 12.50 -9.35 16.22
C ALA A 144 11.72 -10.65 16.50
N ASP A 145 11.51 -10.99 17.78
CA ASP A 145 10.77 -12.19 18.18
C ASP A 145 9.28 -12.09 17.83
N LEU A 146 8.66 -10.93 18.06
CA LEU A 146 7.27 -10.67 17.67
C LEU A 146 7.09 -10.73 16.15
N ALA A 147 8.02 -10.17 15.37
CA ALA A 147 7.98 -10.25 13.92
C ALA A 147 8.06 -11.70 13.43
N ARG A 148 8.97 -12.51 14.01
CA ARG A 148 9.07 -13.96 13.70
C ARG A 148 7.79 -14.71 14.05
N ALA A 149 7.15 -14.37 15.17
CA ALA A 149 5.87 -14.97 15.56
C ALA A 149 4.74 -14.67 14.57
N LEU A 150 4.82 -13.56 13.81
CA LEU A 150 3.92 -13.24 12.71
C LEU A 150 4.32 -13.89 11.37
N GLY A 151 5.33 -14.75 11.35
CA GLY A 151 5.85 -15.37 10.12
C GLY A 151 6.72 -14.45 9.27
N TRP A 152 7.19 -13.30 9.80
CA TRP A 152 8.10 -12.41 9.10
C TRP A 152 9.53 -12.93 9.17
N ARG A 153 10.33 -12.67 8.15
CA ARG A 153 11.78 -12.81 8.24
C ARG A 153 12.30 -11.66 9.09
N ALA A 154 12.91 -11.96 10.23
CA ALA A 154 13.47 -10.93 11.11
C ALA A 154 14.94 -11.22 11.40
N ALA A 155 15.81 -10.30 10.97
CA ALA A 155 17.22 -10.24 11.32
C ALA A 155 17.41 -9.30 12.52
N LEU A 156 18.24 -9.72 13.47
CA LEU A 156 18.70 -8.87 14.58
C LEU A 156 20.21 -8.76 14.44
N ILE A 157 20.71 -7.55 14.18
CA ILE A 157 22.11 -7.28 13.85
C ILE A 157 22.63 -6.24 14.84
N ASP A 158 23.84 -6.44 15.34
CA ASP A 158 24.47 -5.42 16.17
C ASP A 158 24.85 -4.18 15.36
N GLY A 159 24.78 -2.99 15.96
CA GLY A 159 25.02 -1.74 15.27
C GLY A 159 26.32 -1.70 14.46
N PRO A 160 27.48 -2.08 15.04
CA PRO A 160 28.76 -2.12 14.33
C PRO A 160 28.84 -3.13 13.17
N ASP A 161 28.03 -4.22 13.24
CA ASP A 161 28.04 -5.30 12.24
C ASP A 161 27.05 -5.05 11.10
N PHE A 162 26.19 -4.05 11.25
CA PHE A 162 25.17 -3.73 10.25
C PHE A 162 25.76 -3.01 9.03
N SER A 163 25.40 -3.48 7.85
CA SER A 163 25.79 -2.90 6.58
C SER A 163 24.62 -2.73 5.62
N ALA A 164 24.79 -1.93 4.59
CA ALA A 164 23.76 -1.72 3.57
C ALA A 164 23.37 -3.00 2.82
N THR A 165 24.19 -4.06 2.85
CA THR A 165 23.92 -5.35 2.19
C THR A 165 22.96 -6.26 2.99
N ASP A 166 22.68 -5.91 4.26
CA ASP A 166 21.76 -6.66 5.13
C ASP A 166 20.28 -6.33 4.86
N ALA A 167 20.04 -5.29 4.06
CA ALA A 167 18.69 -4.84 3.70
C ALA A 167 18.60 -4.56 2.18
N ASP A 168 17.41 -4.56 1.68
CA ASP A 168 17.06 -4.25 0.29
C ASP A 168 15.87 -3.28 0.21
N GLY A 169 15.45 -2.94 -1.00
CA GLY A 169 14.34 -2.02 -1.24
C GLY A 169 12.98 -2.47 -0.70
N ARG A 170 12.82 -3.74 -0.30
CA ARG A 170 11.60 -4.30 0.32
C ARG A 170 11.73 -4.46 1.82
N SER A 171 12.93 -4.29 2.36
CA SER A 171 13.19 -4.43 3.79
C SER A 171 12.63 -3.28 4.60
N MET A 172 12.23 -3.56 5.81
CA MET A 172 11.93 -2.58 6.87
C MET A 172 13.12 -2.56 7.83
N VAL A 173 13.76 -1.42 8.00
CA VAL A 173 14.91 -1.27 8.91
C VAL A 173 14.50 -0.44 10.12
N VAL A 174 14.78 -0.95 11.31
CA VAL A 174 14.57 -0.25 12.59
C VAL A 174 15.89 -0.17 13.33
N VAL A 175 16.43 1.04 13.44
CA VAL A 175 17.66 1.33 14.16
C VAL A 175 17.32 1.56 15.64
N ALA A 176 17.88 0.74 16.52
CA ALA A 176 17.60 0.67 17.97
C ALA A 176 18.88 0.51 18.80
N THR A 177 19.93 1.24 18.43
CA THR A 177 21.29 1.17 18.99
C THR A 177 21.45 1.91 20.32
N GLN A 178 20.39 2.54 20.81
CA GLN A 178 20.37 3.28 22.08
C GLN A 178 21.41 4.44 22.14
N GLY A 179 21.71 5.06 21.02
CA GLY A 179 22.68 6.14 20.95
C GLY A 179 24.14 5.69 20.71
N HIS A 180 24.36 4.38 20.53
CA HIS A 180 25.71 3.85 20.24
C HIS A 180 25.84 3.60 18.72
N GLY A 181 26.27 4.61 17.97
CA GLY A 181 26.43 4.52 16.51
C GLY A 181 25.10 4.64 15.72
N ASP A 182 24.14 5.43 16.24
CA ASP A 182 22.89 5.75 15.51
C ASP A 182 23.20 6.35 14.13
N GLU A 183 24.17 7.25 14.07
CA GLU A 183 24.54 7.99 12.89
C GLU A 183 25.06 7.06 11.78
N GLU A 184 25.98 6.18 12.12
CA GLU A 184 26.55 5.19 11.21
C GLU A 184 25.47 4.18 10.75
N ALA A 185 24.68 3.67 11.67
CA ALA A 185 23.63 2.71 11.36
C ALA A 185 22.55 3.32 10.45
N VAL A 186 22.10 4.55 10.71
CA VAL A 186 21.15 5.26 9.86
C VAL A 186 21.75 5.55 8.48
N GLN A 187 23.03 5.92 8.40
CA GLN A 187 23.71 6.16 7.12
C GLN A 187 23.77 4.88 6.27
N GLN A 188 24.12 3.73 6.87
CA GLN A 188 24.11 2.44 6.17
C GLN A 188 22.69 2.05 5.73
N ALA A 189 21.70 2.28 6.59
CA ALA A 189 20.31 2.00 6.25
C ALA A 189 19.79 2.87 5.09
N ILE A 190 20.15 4.15 5.05
CA ILE A 190 19.83 5.05 3.93
C ILE A 190 20.42 4.51 2.61
N ALA A 191 21.67 4.02 2.64
CA ALA A 191 22.34 3.47 1.46
C ALA A 191 21.64 2.22 0.91
N ALA A 192 21.03 1.38 1.78
CA ALA A 192 20.24 0.22 1.39
C ALA A 192 18.91 0.58 0.72
N ARG A 193 18.42 1.82 0.87
CA ARG A 193 17.13 2.32 0.35
C ARG A 193 15.94 1.42 0.72
N PRO A 194 15.75 1.07 2.00
CA PRO A 194 14.68 0.17 2.40
C PRO A 194 13.30 0.80 2.15
N ALA A 195 12.26 -0.05 2.11
CA ALA A 195 10.86 0.41 2.04
C ALA A 195 10.46 1.25 3.26
N TYR A 196 11.08 0.97 4.42
CA TYR A 196 10.86 1.70 5.66
C TYR A 196 12.18 1.84 6.43
N LEU A 197 12.42 3.03 6.97
CA LEU A 197 13.54 3.29 7.87
C LEU A 197 13.04 4.04 9.09
N GLY A 198 13.18 3.44 10.26
CA GLY A 198 12.79 4.01 11.55
C GLY A 198 13.97 4.08 12.53
N LEU A 199 14.07 5.18 13.27
CA LEU A 199 15.04 5.35 14.36
C LEU A 199 14.29 5.37 15.69
N VAL A 200 14.68 4.48 16.59
CA VAL A 200 14.17 4.41 17.96
C VAL A 200 14.84 5.49 18.81
N GLY A 201 14.11 6.53 19.08
CA GLY A 201 14.61 7.67 19.86
C GLY A 201 13.56 8.76 20.00
N SER A 202 13.85 9.73 20.86
CA SER A 202 13.01 10.94 20.97
C SER A 202 13.18 11.82 19.71
N SER A 203 12.21 12.70 19.45
CA SER A 203 12.30 13.69 18.36
C SER A 203 13.57 14.54 18.46
N ARG A 204 14.00 14.88 19.70
CA ARG A 204 15.24 15.62 19.93
C ARG A 204 16.48 14.82 19.50
N ARG A 205 16.55 13.53 19.82
CA ARG A 205 17.64 12.66 19.39
C ARG A 205 17.64 12.50 17.86
N GLY A 206 16.47 12.28 17.29
CA GLY A 206 16.29 12.19 15.83
C GLY A 206 16.81 13.44 15.14
N ALA A 207 16.43 14.64 15.60
CA ALA A 207 16.91 15.89 15.03
C ALA A 207 18.46 16.02 15.09
N SER A 208 19.08 15.54 16.18
CA SER A 208 20.54 15.53 16.32
C SER A 208 21.21 14.59 15.30
N VAL A 209 20.71 13.37 15.15
CA VAL A 209 21.26 12.37 14.21
C VAL A 209 21.09 12.84 12.77
N LEU A 210 19.89 13.29 12.42
CA LEU A 210 19.62 13.76 11.05
C LEU A 210 20.40 15.03 10.72
N GLY A 211 20.55 15.97 11.66
CA GLY A 211 21.39 17.15 11.49
C GLY A 211 22.86 16.78 11.23
N TYR A 212 23.41 15.85 12.01
CA TYR A 212 24.77 15.35 11.79
C TYR A 212 24.96 14.74 10.39
N LEU A 213 23.96 13.97 9.90
CA LEU A 213 24.02 13.37 8.57
C LEU A 213 23.87 14.43 7.47
N ALA A 214 23.03 15.46 7.68
CA ALA A 214 22.92 16.60 6.76
C ALA A 214 24.24 17.34 6.61
N ASP A 215 24.95 17.61 7.72
CA ASP A 215 26.26 18.25 7.74
C ASP A 215 27.32 17.42 6.98
N ARG A 216 27.11 16.13 6.86
CA ARG A 216 27.95 15.20 6.07
C ARG A 216 27.51 15.03 4.62
N GLY A 217 26.53 15.79 4.18
CA GLY A 217 26.09 15.85 2.80
C GLY A 217 25.08 14.78 2.39
N VAL A 218 24.40 14.13 3.36
CA VAL A 218 23.27 13.26 3.03
C VAL A 218 22.11 14.12 2.52
N PRO A 219 21.56 13.83 1.32
CA PRO A 219 20.48 14.61 0.73
C PRO A 219 19.24 14.67 1.60
N GLN A 220 18.56 15.82 1.63
CA GLN A 220 17.39 16.06 2.49
C GLN A 220 16.24 15.08 2.19
N ASP A 221 15.99 14.77 0.94
CA ASP A 221 14.96 13.79 0.52
C ASP A 221 15.18 12.39 1.09
N GLN A 222 16.43 12.01 1.34
CA GLN A 222 16.77 10.74 2.00
C GLN A 222 16.60 10.84 3.51
N LEU A 223 16.94 11.97 4.12
CA LEU A 223 16.73 12.21 5.55
C LEU A 223 15.24 12.27 5.91
N ASP A 224 14.40 12.84 5.06
CA ASP A 224 12.94 12.94 5.24
C ASP A 224 12.25 11.56 5.24
N ARG A 225 12.91 10.52 4.73
CA ARG A 225 12.42 9.14 4.77
C ARG A 225 12.63 8.47 6.13
N VAL A 226 13.47 9.03 6.99
CA VAL A 226 13.76 8.47 8.32
C VAL A 226 12.66 8.84 9.30
N ARG A 227 11.90 7.87 9.76
CA ARG A 227 10.86 8.07 10.77
C ARG A 227 11.46 8.11 12.17
N VAL A 228 11.26 9.21 12.87
CA VAL A 228 11.65 9.38 14.26
C VAL A 228 10.72 10.37 14.97
N PRO A 229 10.10 10.01 16.09
CA PRO A 229 10.08 8.68 16.73
C PRO A 229 9.41 7.61 15.86
N VAL A 230 9.87 6.37 15.99
CA VAL A 230 9.28 5.20 15.33
C VAL A 230 8.23 4.55 16.22
N GLY A 231 7.16 4.03 15.62
CA GLY A 231 6.06 3.35 16.30
C GLY A 231 4.85 4.25 16.54
N LEU A 232 3.71 3.64 16.80
CA LEU A 232 2.49 4.35 17.19
C LEU A 232 2.68 4.99 18.58
N ASP A 233 2.14 6.18 18.77
CA ASP A 233 2.13 6.79 20.11
C ASP A 233 1.11 6.09 21.01
N LEU A 234 1.60 5.24 21.90
CA LEU A 234 0.81 4.54 22.93
C LEU A 234 0.96 5.20 24.32
N GLY A 235 1.56 6.39 24.38
CA GLY A 235 1.86 7.07 25.63
C GLY A 235 3.09 6.46 26.37
N ARG A 236 3.07 6.47 27.72
CA ARG A 236 4.16 5.92 28.50
C ARG A 236 4.07 4.40 28.56
N THR A 237 5.00 3.73 27.92
CA THR A 237 5.04 2.28 27.78
C THR A 237 6.38 1.70 28.22
N SER A 238 6.41 0.39 28.52
CA SER A 238 7.63 -0.35 28.78
C SER A 238 8.43 -0.61 27.50
N HIS A 239 9.71 -1.00 27.66
CA HIS A 239 10.56 -1.34 26.51
C HIS A 239 9.96 -2.42 25.58
N ARG A 240 9.24 -3.40 26.14
CA ARG A 240 8.59 -4.45 25.34
C ARG A 240 7.35 -3.92 24.61
N GLU A 241 6.61 -3.00 25.21
CA GLU A 241 5.44 -2.38 24.59
C GLU A 241 5.83 -1.40 23.48
N ILE A 242 7.01 -0.77 23.56
CA ILE A 242 7.57 -0.02 22.43
C ILE A 242 7.74 -0.92 21.20
N ALA A 243 8.20 -2.18 21.39
CA ALA A 243 8.27 -3.14 20.28
C ALA A 243 6.92 -3.43 19.66
N VAL A 244 5.85 -3.51 20.47
CA VAL A 244 4.47 -3.66 19.98
C VAL A 244 4.03 -2.43 19.19
N ALA A 245 4.31 -1.21 19.68
CA ALA A 245 4.00 0.03 18.99
C ALA A 245 4.65 0.11 17.60
N ILE A 246 5.93 -0.26 17.51
CA ILE A 246 6.69 -0.29 16.26
C ILE A 246 6.10 -1.33 15.32
N LEU A 247 5.86 -2.55 15.79
CA LEU A 247 5.31 -3.61 14.96
C LEU A 247 3.91 -3.27 14.45
N ALA A 248 3.07 -2.66 15.29
CA ALA A 248 1.73 -2.21 14.90
C ALA A 248 1.78 -1.13 13.79
N GLU A 249 2.70 -0.17 13.86
CA GLU A 249 2.93 0.79 12.78
C GLU A 249 3.34 0.08 11.48
N LEU A 250 4.28 -0.85 11.54
CA LEU A 250 4.74 -1.60 10.37
C LEU A 250 3.62 -2.43 9.75
N VAL A 251 2.78 -3.08 10.56
CA VAL A 251 1.59 -3.82 10.10
C VAL A 251 0.60 -2.87 9.44
N GLN A 252 0.33 -1.71 10.01
CA GLN A 252 -0.57 -0.69 9.46
C GLN A 252 -0.07 -0.18 8.10
N LEU A 253 1.21 0.17 7.99
CA LEU A 253 1.82 0.65 6.74
C LEU A 253 1.81 -0.43 5.65
N ARG A 254 2.02 -1.69 6.03
CA ARG A 254 1.91 -2.81 5.09
C ARG A 254 0.48 -3.01 4.61
N ALA A 255 -0.48 -3.03 5.53
CA ALA A 255 -1.90 -3.23 5.21
C ALA A 255 -2.47 -2.10 4.33
N SER A 256 -1.96 -0.86 4.47
CA SER A 256 -2.34 0.27 3.61
C SER A 256 -1.63 0.30 2.25
N GLY A 257 -0.73 -0.65 1.96
CA GLY A 257 0.03 -0.73 0.70
C GLY A 257 1.16 0.31 0.57
N VAL A 258 1.42 1.12 1.60
CA VAL A 258 2.49 2.16 1.57
C VAL A 258 3.86 1.54 1.36
N LEU A 259 4.15 0.42 2.05
CA LEU A 259 5.46 -0.23 1.95
C LEU A 259 5.67 -0.92 0.59
N ALA A 260 4.62 -1.44 -0.03
CA ALA A 260 4.69 -2.03 -1.36
C ALA A 260 5.02 -0.99 -2.42
N ARG A 261 4.43 0.20 -2.35
CA ARG A 261 4.73 1.32 -3.27
C ARG A 261 6.14 1.83 -3.11
N ALA A 262 6.64 1.95 -1.88
CA ALA A 262 8.01 2.40 -1.61
C ALA A 262 9.09 1.46 -2.19
N ALA A 263 8.77 0.17 -2.35
CA ALA A 263 9.65 -0.85 -2.90
C ALA A 263 9.70 -0.87 -4.45
N SER A 264 8.76 -0.20 -5.15
CA SER A 264 8.67 -0.23 -6.62
C SER A 264 9.62 0.78 -7.26
N PRO A 265 10.52 0.37 -8.18
CA PRO A 265 11.50 1.27 -8.81
C PRO A 265 10.89 2.39 -9.66
N ALA A 266 9.62 2.25 -10.08
CA ALA A 266 8.96 3.18 -10.98
C ALA A 266 8.54 4.51 -10.33
N GLU A 267 8.46 4.60 -9.00
CA GLU A 267 8.02 5.83 -8.30
C GLU A 267 9.17 6.61 -7.65
N ALA A 268 10.37 6.05 -7.60
CA ALA A 268 11.55 6.81 -7.15
C ALA A 268 11.90 7.98 -8.08
N GLY A 269 11.38 7.99 -9.32
CA GLY A 269 11.53 9.09 -10.30
C GLY A 269 10.40 10.13 -10.28
N ASN A 270 9.19 9.79 -9.78
CA ASN A 270 8.04 10.69 -9.83
C ASN A 270 7.75 11.42 -8.51
N ALA A 271 8.30 10.97 -7.39
CA ALA A 271 8.19 11.70 -6.12
C ALA A 271 8.96 13.03 -6.11
N VAL A 272 9.88 13.23 -7.06
CA VAL A 272 10.67 14.49 -7.20
C VAL A 272 9.94 15.55 -8.04
N GLN A 273 8.82 15.23 -8.72
CA GLN A 273 8.10 16.22 -9.56
C GLN A 273 6.76 16.74 -8.97
N ALA A 274 6.38 16.33 -7.78
CA ALA A 274 5.20 16.90 -7.09
C ALA A 274 5.54 18.08 -6.15
N GLY A 275 6.78 18.55 -6.13
CA GLY A 275 7.21 19.71 -5.35
C GLY A 275 8.04 20.66 -6.19
N SER A 276 7.42 21.63 -6.85
CA SER A 276 7.92 22.89 -7.37
C SER A 276 7.69 23.13 -8.86
N THR A 277 6.60 23.78 -9.18
CA THR A 277 6.59 24.99 -10.05
C THR A 277 5.19 25.60 -9.98
N VAL A 278 5.01 26.52 -9.05
CA VAL A 278 3.99 27.56 -9.22
C VAL A 278 4.72 28.80 -9.69
N GLN A 279 4.67 29.04 -11.00
CA GLN A 279 4.93 30.37 -11.54
C GLN A 279 3.73 31.28 -11.23
N ALA A 280 4.07 32.42 -10.72
CA ALA A 280 3.15 33.48 -10.36
C ALA A 280 2.32 33.97 -11.56
N GLY A 281 1.01 34.00 -11.38
CA GLY A 281 0.05 34.69 -12.24
C GLY A 281 -1.15 35.06 -11.38
N SER A 282 -1.12 36.27 -10.95
CA SER A 282 -2.06 37.15 -10.22
C SER A 282 -3.54 36.74 -10.07
N THR A 283 -3.99 37.01 -8.82
CA THR A 283 -5.35 37.38 -8.31
C THR A 283 -6.35 36.25 -8.05
N GLY A 284 -6.60 36.01 -6.74
CA GLY A 284 -7.72 35.26 -6.19
C GLY A 284 -7.40 34.60 -4.85
N GLU A 285 -7.80 35.21 -3.80
CA GLU A 285 -7.69 34.94 -2.36
C GLU A 285 -7.36 33.52 -1.89
N ALA A 286 -6.38 33.47 -1.00
CA ALA A 286 -5.85 32.31 -0.31
C ALA A 286 -6.88 31.67 0.64
N GLY A 287 -7.21 30.40 0.40
CA GLY A 287 -7.82 29.51 1.38
C GLY A 287 -6.72 28.88 2.23
N SER A 288 -6.69 29.19 3.52
CA SER A 288 -5.78 28.64 4.53
C SER A 288 -5.87 27.11 4.58
N THR A 289 -4.72 26.43 4.61
CA THR A 289 -4.61 25.02 5.02
C THR A 289 -4.93 24.90 6.51
N GLY A 290 -6.22 24.84 6.85
CA GLY A 290 -6.72 24.68 8.21
C GLY A 290 -7.16 23.23 8.48
N GLU A 291 -7.18 22.85 9.74
CA GLU A 291 -7.89 21.67 10.20
C GLU A 291 -9.38 21.99 10.33
N ALA A 292 -10.24 21.04 9.94
CA ALA A 292 -11.68 21.10 10.08
C ALA A 292 -12.17 19.89 10.89
N VAL A 293 -13.30 20.03 11.56
CA VAL A 293 -13.91 18.90 12.28
C VAL A 293 -15.08 18.36 11.46
N ASP A 294 -15.09 17.06 11.19
CA ASP A 294 -16.21 16.35 10.54
C ASP A 294 -17.46 16.49 11.44
N PRO A 295 -18.52 17.15 10.96
CA PRO A 295 -19.68 17.43 11.81
C PRO A 295 -20.49 16.19 12.18
N VAL A 296 -20.31 15.06 11.47
CA VAL A 296 -21.05 13.83 11.71
C VAL A 296 -20.36 12.95 12.77
N CYS A 297 -19.06 12.82 12.73
CA CYS A 297 -18.33 11.92 13.63
C CYS A 297 -17.33 12.59 14.57
N GLY A 298 -17.11 13.91 14.43
CA GLY A 298 -16.22 14.69 15.30
C GLY A 298 -14.72 14.51 15.03
N MET A 299 -14.33 13.80 13.97
CA MET A 299 -12.91 13.61 13.63
C MET A 299 -12.33 14.87 13.00
N THR A 300 -11.10 15.21 13.39
CA THR A 300 -10.34 16.28 12.75
C THR A 300 -9.82 15.82 11.40
N VAL A 301 -10.02 16.61 10.36
CA VAL A 301 -9.63 16.37 8.98
C VAL A 301 -8.94 17.60 8.39
N ALA A 302 -8.07 17.42 7.42
CA ALA A 302 -7.48 18.53 6.69
C ALA A 302 -8.55 19.23 5.84
N ALA A 303 -8.65 20.57 5.92
CA ALA A 303 -9.56 21.34 5.09
C ALA A 303 -9.02 21.41 3.65
N GLY A 304 -9.34 20.40 2.85
CA GLY A 304 -8.83 20.27 1.47
C GLY A 304 -9.64 19.31 0.61
N PRO A 305 -9.31 19.20 -0.69
CA PRO A 305 -10.05 18.38 -1.64
C PRO A 305 -10.07 16.88 -1.30
N SER A 306 -9.09 16.40 -0.55
CA SER A 306 -8.98 15.00 -0.11
C SER A 306 -9.95 14.61 1.02
N SER A 307 -10.60 15.59 1.66
CA SER A 307 -11.48 15.39 2.82
C SER A 307 -12.96 15.55 2.46
N TYR A 308 -13.39 15.02 1.34
CA TYR A 308 -14.76 14.95 0.86
C TYR A 308 -15.57 16.26 1.10
N PRO A 309 -15.16 17.42 0.53
CA PRO A 309 -15.81 18.69 0.82
C PRO A 309 -17.25 18.74 0.30
N LEU A 310 -18.12 19.45 1.04
CA LEU A 310 -19.50 19.74 0.67
C LEU A 310 -19.85 21.17 1.07
N GLU A 311 -20.38 21.96 0.15
CA GLU A 311 -20.89 23.29 0.44
C GLU A 311 -22.37 23.23 0.85
N HIS A 312 -22.68 23.79 2.02
CA HIS A 312 -24.05 23.89 2.50
C HIS A 312 -24.25 25.21 3.24
N GLY A 313 -25.25 26.01 2.82
CA GLY A 313 -25.55 27.30 3.42
C GLY A 313 -24.41 28.33 3.32
N GLY A 314 -23.55 28.25 2.30
CA GLY A 314 -22.41 29.15 2.12
C GLY A 314 -21.19 28.80 2.99
N VAL A 315 -21.22 27.64 3.67
CA VAL A 315 -20.11 27.12 4.47
C VAL A 315 -19.65 25.80 3.86
N THR A 316 -18.31 25.61 3.72
CA THR A 316 -17.73 24.35 3.26
C THR A 316 -17.46 23.46 4.46
N TYR A 317 -18.10 22.29 4.50
CA TYR A 317 -17.89 21.23 5.48
C TYR A 317 -16.95 20.18 4.90
N TYR A 318 -16.10 19.61 5.75
CA TYR A 318 -15.13 18.58 5.37
C TYR A 318 -15.40 17.31 6.16
N PHE A 319 -15.37 16.14 5.47
CA PHE A 319 -15.73 14.86 6.07
C PHE A 319 -14.57 13.88 5.96
N CYS A 320 -14.42 13.02 6.97
CA CYS A 320 -13.34 12.03 7.02
C CYS A 320 -13.53 10.90 5.99
N ARG A 321 -14.76 10.69 5.50
CA ARG A 321 -15.11 9.65 4.52
C ARG A 321 -16.43 9.97 3.81
N ALA A 322 -16.62 9.35 2.65
CA ALA A 322 -17.83 9.52 1.84
C ALA A 322 -19.13 9.12 2.59
N GLY A 323 -19.05 8.23 3.57
CA GLY A 323 -20.17 7.82 4.41
C GLY A 323 -20.69 8.96 5.29
N CYS A 324 -19.81 9.70 5.97
CA CYS A 324 -20.15 10.84 6.78
C CYS A 324 -20.75 11.98 5.93
N ARG A 325 -20.18 12.24 4.75
CA ARG A 325 -20.73 13.20 3.81
C ARG A 325 -22.18 12.86 3.42
N ARG A 326 -22.45 11.61 3.01
CA ARG A 326 -23.81 11.15 2.64
C ARG A 326 -24.79 11.26 3.81
N GLU A 327 -24.34 10.99 5.04
CA GLU A 327 -25.20 11.11 6.22
C GLU A 327 -25.57 12.58 6.50
N PHE A 328 -24.61 13.48 6.34
CA PHE A 328 -24.85 14.92 6.41
C PHE A 328 -25.81 15.39 5.30
N GLU A 329 -25.67 14.92 4.07
CA GLU A 329 -26.53 15.27 2.92
C GLU A 329 -27.99 14.89 3.15
N LYS A 330 -28.28 13.83 3.94
CA LYS A 330 -29.66 13.41 4.27
C LYS A 330 -30.36 14.37 5.21
N ASP A 331 -29.68 14.88 6.22
CA ASP A 331 -30.24 15.81 7.21
C ASP A 331 -29.15 16.76 7.72
N PRO A 332 -28.79 17.80 6.95
CA PRO A 332 -27.78 18.77 7.36
C PRO A 332 -28.14 19.52 8.66
N ALA A 333 -29.47 19.71 8.91
CA ALA A 333 -29.92 20.46 10.07
C ALA A 333 -29.61 19.77 11.41
N ALA A 334 -29.47 18.44 11.41
CA ALA A 334 -29.08 17.66 12.59
C ALA A 334 -27.62 17.90 13.02
N TYR A 335 -26.76 18.33 12.10
CA TYR A 335 -25.31 18.44 12.31
C TYR A 335 -24.79 19.88 12.32
N VAL A 336 -25.54 20.84 11.78
CA VAL A 336 -25.20 22.26 11.80
C VAL A 336 -25.61 22.85 13.14
N LYS A 337 -24.66 23.13 14.04
CA LYS A 337 -24.93 23.85 15.27
C LYS A 337 -25.47 25.23 14.92
N LYS A 338 -26.69 25.57 15.38
CA LYS A 338 -27.19 26.93 15.35
C LYS A 338 -26.27 27.78 16.21
N GLU A 339 -25.46 28.63 15.59
CA GLU A 339 -24.82 29.71 16.31
C GLU A 339 -25.93 30.62 16.87
N THR A 340 -26.10 30.57 18.19
CA THR A 340 -26.91 31.53 18.90
C THR A 340 -26.16 32.85 18.84
N ARG A 341 -26.57 33.74 17.95
CA ARG A 341 -26.15 35.14 18.01
C ARG A 341 -26.63 35.70 19.36
N CYS A 342 -25.71 36.08 20.22
CA CYS A 342 -25.92 37.12 21.24
C CYS A 342 -25.66 38.48 20.64
#